data_8e3af79eead1aff385fcde4f67c65e3a
#
_entry.id   8e3af79eead1aff385fcde4f67c65e3a
#
_cell.length_a   1.000
_cell.length_b   1.000
_cell.length_c   1.000
_cell.angle_alpha   90.00
_cell.angle_beta   90.00
_cell.angle_gamma   90.00
#
_symmetry.space_group_name_H-M   'P 1'
#
loop_
_entity.id
_entity.type
_entity.pdbx_description
1 polymer ?
#
loop_
_entity_poly.entity_id
_entity_poly.type
_entity_poly.pdbx_seq_one_letter_code
_entity_poly.pdbx_strand_id
1 'polypeptide(L)'
;MSLLISCTERIDLPLDEGSIRLVVEGAVTTESRVHSIYLTESTGYYYNQEPPAVIGATVTISDGVSVFILSENSPGVYQTGPEFRGIEGTEYTLNIRLLAPIGGFTDFTASSVINRPAMLDSAGLKFYEEFGEEGLWEVKCWFYDSISTDFYRFDLFRNDHLITHKLS
;
A
#
# COMPACT_ATOMS: atom_id res chain seq x y z
N MET A 1 40.39 20.03 41.50
CA MET A 1 40.32 19.90 40.05
C MET A 1 39.84 18.50 39.77
N SER A 2 38.53 18.31 39.51
CA SER A 2 37.91 16.99 39.35
C SER A 2 37.81 16.67 37.86
N LEU A 3 38.50 15.62 37.42
CA LEU A 3 38.42 15.12 36.04
C LEU A 3 37.18 14.22 35.92
N LEU A 4 36.20 14.68 35.18
CA LEU A 4 35.09 13.85 34.73
C LEU A 4 35.51 13.04 33.50
N ILE A 5 35.75 11.74 33.68
CA ILE A 5 35.99 10.80 32.59
C ILE A 5 34.60 10.34 32.09
N SER A 6 34.19 10.83 30.93
CA SER A 6 33.01 10.34 30.25
C SER A 6 33.36 9.07 29.48
N CYS A 7 32.92 7.91 29.96
CA CYS A 7 32.95 6.67 29.19
C CYS A 7 31.78 6.67 28.19
N THR A 8 32.10 6.75 26.91
CA THR A 8 31.16 6.41 25.84
C THR A 8 31.32 4.94 25.52
N GLU A 9 30.40 4.11 26.01
CA GLU A 9 30.34 2.71 25.66
C GLU A 9 29.59 2.59 24.33
N ARG A 10 30.26 2.03 23.32
CA ARG A 10 29.63 1.75 22.03
C ARG A 10 28.83 0.44 22.16
N ILE A 11 27.53 0.53 22.17
CA ILE A 11 26.66 -0.64 22.16
C ILE A 11 26.58 -1.15 20.72
N ASP A 12 27.33 -2.20 20.39
CA ASP A 12 27.13 -2.97 19.18
C ASP A 12 25.96 -3.95 19.44
N LEU A 13 24.78 -3.59 18.98
CA LEU A 13 23.63 -4.49 18.95
C LEU A 13 23.84 -5.49 17.80
N PRO A 14 24.03 -6.78 18.05
CA PRO A 14 23.94 -7.78 17.01
C PRO A 14 22.47 -7.83 16.58
N LEU A 15 22.14 -7.16 15.48
CA LEU A 15 20.85 -7.32 14.83
C LEU A 15 20.97 -8.59 13.99
N ASP A 16 20.23 -9.62 14.39
CA ASP A 16 20.02 -10.79 13.55
C ASP A 16 19.53 -10.31 12.18
N GLU A 17 20.31 -10.60 11.15
CA GLU A 17 19.86 -10.39 9.78
C GLU A 17 18.63 -11.28 9.59
N GLY A 18 17.44 -10.67 9.60
CA GLY A 18 16.20 -11.38 9.39
C GLY A 18 16.26 -12.16 8.07
N SER A 19 15.72 -13.37 8.06
CA SER A 19 15.64 -14.17 6.84
C SER A 19 14.97 -13.37 5.71
N ILE A 20 15.55 -13.40 4.52
CA ILE A 20 14.98 -12.79 3.31
C ILE A 20 13.56 -13.32 3.10
N ARG A 21 12.60 -12.45 2.87
CA ARG A 21 11.19 -12.74 2.67
C ARG A 21 10.68 -12.11 1.39
N LEU A 22 9.68 -12.73 0.79
CA LEU A 22 8.92 -12.10 -0.29
C LEU A 22 8.08 -10.94 0.29
N VAL A 23 8.20 -9.79 -0.34
CA VAL A 23 7.35 -8.62 -0.09
C VAL A 23 6.43 -8.46 -1.28
N VAL A 24 5.13 -8.35 -1.01
CA VAL A 24 4.08 -8.22 -2.01
C VAL A 24 3.31 -6.94 -1.73
N GLU A 25 3.26 -6.05 -2.71
CA GLU A 25 2.51 -4.79 -2.62
C GLU A 25 1.57 -4.67 -3.81
N GLY A 26 0.35 -4.23 -3.59
CA GLY A 26 -0.61 -4.00 -4.66
C GLY A 26 -2.04 -3.91 -4.14
N ALA A 27 -2.93 -3.46 -5.02
CA ALA A 27 -4.34 -3.38 -4.71
C ALA A 27 -5.18 -3.62 -5.98
N VAL A 28 -6.33 -4.25 -5.79
CA VAL A 28 -7.39 -4.36 -6.79
C VAL A 28 -8.51 -3.41 -6.38
N THR A 29 -8.96 -2.57 -7.30
CA THR A 29 -10.06 -1.63 -7.09
C THR A 29 -11.22 -1.92 -8.06
N THR A 30 -12.35 -1.26 -7.86
CA THR A 30 -13.53 -1.37 -8.74
C THR A 30 -13.39 -0.57 -10.04
N GLU A 31 -12.33 0.20 -10.19
CA GLU A 31 -12.05 0.95 -11.42
C GLU A 31 -11.54 0.03 -12.52
N SER A 32 -12.04 0.23 -13.76
CA SER A 32 -11.52 -0.45 -14.96
C SER A 32 -10.20 0.19 -15.36
N ARG A 33 -9.10 -0.46 -14.97
CA ARG A 33 -7.73 0.00 -15.22
C ARG A 33 -6.72 -1.12 -15.05
N VAL A 34 -5.48 -0.84 -15.44
CA VAL A 34 -4.35 -1.70 -15.10
C VAL A 34 -4.10 -1.63 -13.59
N HIS A 35 -4.11 -2.80 -12.94
CA HIS A 35 -3.71 -2.96 -11.54
C HIS A 35 -2.33 -3.59 -11.49
N SER A 36 -1.47 -3.10 -10.62
CA SER A 36 -0.09 -3.57 -10.49
C SER A 36 0.12 -4.28 -9.15
N ILE A 37 0.82 -5.40 -9.22
CA ILE A 37 1.35 -6.14 -8.07
C ILE A 37 2.87 -6.06 -8.16
N TYR A 38 3.50 -5.60 -7.09
CA TYR A 38 4.95 -5.46 -6.98
C TYR A 38 5.49 -6.59 -6.12
N LEU A 39 6.50 -7.27 -6.62
CA LEU A 39 7.19 -8.35 -5.91
C LEU A 39 8.65 -7.97 -5.70
N THR A 40 9.06 -7.90 -4.44
CA THR A 40 10.44 -7.62 -4.05
C THR A 40 10.89 -8.56 -2.95
N GLU A 41 12.20 -8.64 -2.72
CA GLU A 41 12.76 -9.29 -1.55
C GLU A 41 12.92 -8.28 -0.40
N SER A 42 12.74 -8.71 0.84
CA SER A 42 13.07 -7.88 1.98
C SER A 42 14.58 -7.64 2.06
N THR A 43 14.98 -6.42 2.42
CA THR A 43 16.38 -6.05 2.67
C THR A 43 16.62 -5.83 4.14
N GLY A 44 17.88 -6.02 4.60
CA GLY A 44 18.25 -5.71 5.98
C GLY A 44 18.10 -4.22 6.27
N TYR A 45 17.73 -3.87 7.50
CA TYR A 45 17.44 -2.50 7.94
C TYR A 45 18.55 -1.47 7.64
N TYR A 46 19.79 -1.90 7.56
CA TYR A 46 20.96 -1.01 7.31
C TYR A 46 21.33 -0.86 5.83
N TYR A 47 20.70 -1.63 4.95
CA TYR A 47 20.97 -1.51 3.52
C TYR A 47 20.08 -0.41 2.94
N ASN A 48 20.69 0.77 2.71
CA ASN A 48 20.03 1.89 2.03
C ASN A 48 20.01 1.66 0.50
N GLN A 49 19.65 0.44 0.09
CA GLN A 49 19.55 0.02 -1.31
C GLN A 49 18.09 -0.29 -1.64
N GLU A 50 17.73 -0.08 -2.90
CA GLU A 50 16.43 -0.45 -3.40
C GLU A 50 16.22 -1.97 -3.28
N PRO A 51 15.07 -2.44 -2.75
CA PRO A 51 14.79 -3.85 -2.59
C PRO A 51 14.92 -4.61 -3.93
N PRO A 52 15.59 -5.78 -3.97
CA PRO A 52 15.71 -6.57 -5.20
C PRO A 52 14.34 -6.97 -5.74
N ALA A 53 14.11 -6.74 -7.04
CA ALA A 53 12.90 -7.15 -7.72
C ALA A 53 12.84 -8.66 -7.92
N VAL A 54 11.67 -9.27 -7.69
CA VAL A 54 11.44 -10.71 -7.95
C VAL A 54 10.85 -10.86 -9.34
N ILE A 55 11.68 -11.39 -10.26
CA ILE A 55 11.37 -11.52 -11.69
C ILE A 55 10.96 -12.95 -12.06
N GLY A 56 10.22 -13.10 -13.17
CA GLY A 56 9.86 -14.39 -13.75
C GLY A 56 8.86 -15.21 -12.95
N ALA A 57 8.18 -14.64 -11.96
CA ALA A 57 7.15 -15.33 -11.22
C ALA A 57 5.89 -15.52 -12.06
N THR A 58 5.12 -16.57 -11.79
CA THR A 58 3.75 -16.70 -12.28
C THR A 58 2.82 -16.08 -11.25
N VAL A 59 2.15 -14.99 -11.63
CA VAL A 59 1.22 -14.24 -10.76
C VAL A 59 -0.19 -14.32 -11.33
N THR A 60 -1.15 -14.74 -10.51
CA THR A 60 -2.55 -14.84 -10.92
C THR A 60 -3.47 -14.26 -9.85
N ILE A 61 -4.59 -13.68 -10.29
CA ILE A 61 -5.69 -13.27 -9.43
C ILE A 61 -6.92 -14.09 -9.83
N SER A 62 -7.64 -14.62 -8.83
CA SER A 62 -8.88 -15.36 -9.05
C SER A 62 -10.03 -14.76 -8.25
N ASP A 63 -11.21 -14.69 -8.86
CA ASP A 63 -12.48 -14.32 -8.20
C ASP A 63 -13.31 -15.56 -7.79
N GLY A 64 -12.69 -16.75 -7.81
CA GLY A 64 -13.33 -18.03 -7.54
C GLY A 64 -14.02 -18.66 -8.76
N VAL A 65 -14.24 -17.91 -9.82
CA VAL A 65 -14.84 -18.39 -11.09
C VAL A 65 -13.84 -18.30 -12.24
N SER A 66 -13.17 -17.18 -12.33
CA SER A 66 -12.18 -16.85 -13.37
C SER A 66 -10.79 -16.74 -12.78
N VAL A 67 -9.76 -16.99 -13.59
CA VAL A 67 -8.36 -16.79 -13.24
C VAL A 67 -7.76 -15.81 -14.24
N PHE A 68 -7.22 -14.70 -13.73
CA PHE A 68 -6.56 -13.66 -14.48
C PHE A 68 -5.05 -13.80 -14.29
N ILE A 69 -4.33 -14.04 -15.39
CA ILE A 69 -2.87 -14.11 -15.37
C ILE A 69 -2.31 -12.71 -15.55
N LEU A 70 -1.38 -12.29 -14.68
CA LEU A 70 -0.71 -11.01 -14.77
C LEU A 70 0.54 -11.13 -15.64
N SER A 71 0.82 -10.08 -16.41
CA SER A 71 2.03 -9.97 -17.22
C SER A 71 3.10 -9.16 -16.49
N GLU A 72 4.35 -9.64 -16.49
CA GLU A 72 5.47 -8.86 -15.99
C GLU A 72 5.87 -7.80 -17.04
N ASN A 73 5.58 -6.52 -16.75
CA ASN A 73 5.84 -5.41 -17.67
C ASN A 73 7.16 -4.67 -17.39
N SER A 74 7.68 -4.82 -16.18
CA SER A 74 9.03 -4.42 -15.79
C SER A 74 9.48 -5.29 -14.62
N PRO A 75 10.78 -5.35 -14.29
CA PRO A 75 11.29 -6.22 -13.25
C PRO A 75 10.49 -6.13 -11.95
N GLY A 76 9.87 -7.25 -11.54
CA GLY A 76 9.06 -7.35 -10.32
C GLY A 76 7.69 -6.65 -10.37
N VAL A 77 7.25 -6.12 -11.52
CA VAL A 77 5.96 -5.45 -11.67
C VAL A 77 5.03 -6.27 -12.56
N TYR A 78 4.03 -6.87 -11.94
CA TYR A 78 3.05 -7.75 -12.58
C TYR A 78 1.72 -7.02 -12.72
N GLN A 79 1.17 -6.98 -13.94
CA GLN A 79 0.02 -6.14 -14.27
C GLN A 79 -1.13 -6.95 -14.86
N THR A 80 -2.35 -6.54 -14.49
CA THR A 80 -3.59 -7.02 -15.13
C THR A 80 -3.78 -6.37 -16.51
N GLY A 81 -4.73 -6.88 -17.27
CA GLY A 81 -5.24 -6.17 -18.47
C GLY A 81 -5.94 -4.85 -18.09
N PRO A 82 -6.05 -3.92 -19.06
CA PRO A 82 -6.64 -2.59 -18.82
C PRO A 82 -8.14 -2.62 -18.50
N GLU A 83 -8.85 -3.67 -18.94
CA GLU A 83 -10.28 -3.85 -18.68
C GLU A 83 -10.59 -4.56 -17.35
N PHE A 84 -9.54 -4.96 -16.61
CA PHE A 84 -9.74 -5.63 -15.33
C PHE A 84 -10.25 -4.65 -14.28
N ARG A 85 -11.29 -5.08 -13.58
CA ARG A 85 -11.84 -4.36 -12.43
C ARG A 85 -12.32 -5.34 -11.38
N GLY A 86 -12.19 -4.96 -10.14
CA GLY A 86 -12.77 -5.71 -9.03
C GLY A 86 -14.28 -5.47 -8.91
N ILE A 87 -14.97 -6.42 -8.32
CA ILE A 87 -16.42 -6.38 -8.06
C ILE A 87 -16.61 -6.33 -6.55
N GLU A 88 -17.45 -5.40 -6.09
CA GLU A 88 -17.81 -5.29 -4.67
C GLU A 88 -18.41 -6.59 -4.15
N GLY A 89 -18.04 -6.95 -2.92
CA GLY A 89 -18.49 -8.18 -2.26
C GLY A 89 -17.80 -9.46 -2.75
N THR A 90 -16.89 -9.35 -3.72
CA THR A 90 -16.16 -10.50 -4.26
C THR A 90 -14.83 -10.68 -3.52
N GLU A 91 -14.55 -11.93 -3.13
CA GLU A 91 -13.25 -12.33 -2.63
C GLU A 91 -12.30 -12.59 -3.80
N TYR A 92 -11.13 -11.95 -3.75
CA TYR A 92 -10.06 -12.17 -4.70
C TYR A 92 -8.91 -12.89 -4.03
N THR A 93 -8.41 -13.94 -4.69
CA THR A 93 -7.24 -14.70 -4.25
C THR A 93 -6.08 -14.42 -5.20
N LEU A 94 -5.00 -13.88 -4.66
CA LEU A 94 -3.71 -13.74 -5.32
C LEU A 94 -2.90 -15.02 -5.11
N ASN A 95 -2.40 -15.62 -6.20
CA ASN A 95 -1.46 -16.73 -6.15
C ASN A 95 -0.17 -16.33 -6.87
N ILE A 96 0.95 -16.62 -6.23
CA ILE A 96 2.29 -16.33 -6.73
C ILE A 96 3.10 -17.61 -6.70
N ARG A 97 3.71 -17.99 -7.83
CA ARG A 97 4.67 -19.06 -7.93
C ARG A 97 5.99 -18.53 -8.43
N LEU A 98 7.03 -18.66 -7.61
CA LEU A 98 8.37 -18.21 -7.88
C LEU A 98 9.17 -19.25 -8.68
N LEU A 99 10.18 -18.79 -9.45
CA LEU A 99 11.16 -19.66 -10.11
C LEU A 99 12.16 -20.28 -9.13
N ALA A 100 12.50 -19.55 -8.07
CA ALA A 100 13.42 -19.98 -7.01
C ALA A 100 12.80 -19.67 -5.64
N PRO A 101 13.09 -20.49 -4.60
CA PRO A 101 12.50 -20.27 -3.28
C PRO A 101 13.03 -19.00 -2.61
N ILE A 102 12.13 -18.25 -1.98
CA ILE A 102 12.44 -17.15 -1.08
C ILE A 102 11.94 -17.53 0.32
N GLY A 103 12.83 -17.47 1.32
CA GLY A 103 12.50 -17.93 2.67
C GLY A 103 12.13 -19.42 2.76
N GLY A 104 12.56 -20.23 1.78
CA GLY A 104 12.26 -21.67 1.69
C GLY A 104 10.94 -22.02 0.99
N PHE A 105 10.22 -21.04 0.45
CA PHE A 105 8.92 -21.23 -0.21
C PHE A 105 8.97 -20.74 -1.66
N THR A 106 8.24 -21.44 -2.54
CA THR A 106 8.04 -21.06 -3.96
C THR A 106 6.62 -20.60 -4.24
N ASP A 107 5.65 -21.02 -3.42
CA ASP A 107 4.24 -20.76 -3.64
C ASP A 107 3.68 -19.93 -2.49
N PHE A 108 3.01 -18.83 -2.85
CA PHE A 108 2.40 -17.89 -1.90
C PHE A 108 0.96 -17.62 -2.34
N THR A 109 0.08 -17.46 -1.36
CA THR A 109 -1.32 -17.11 -1.60
C THR A 109 -1.80 -16.09 -0.57
N ALA A 110 -2.68 -15.19 -1.01
CA ALA A 110 -3.36 -14.23 -0.15
C ALA A 110 -4.76 -13.98 -0.68
N SER A 111 -5.73 -13.80 0.21
CA SER A 111 -7.11 -13.48 -0.15
C SER A 111 -7.56 -12.18 0.51
N SER A 112 -8.41 -11.45 -0.19
CA SER A 112 -9.06 -10.24 0.33
C SER A 112 -10.41 -10.04 -0.36
N VAL A 113 -11.36 -9.47 0.39
CA VAL A 113 -12.68 -9.10 -0.14
C VAL A 113 -12.68 -7.62 -0.49
N ILE A 114 -13.24 -7.26 -1.63
CA ILE A 114 -13.50 -5.86 -1.97
C ILE A 114 -14.77 -5.44 -1.24
N ASN A 115 -14.61 -4.71 -0.15
CA ASN A 115 -15.73 -4.17 0.61
C ASN A 115 -16.45 -3.09 -0.20
N ARG A 116 -17.74 -2.93 0.06
CA ARG A 116 -18.50 -1.82 -0.50
C ARG A 116 -17.99 -0.51 0.11
N PRO A 117 -17.58 0.47 -0.71
CA PRO A 117 -17.14 1.76 -0.19
C PRO A 117 -18.31 2.50 0.45
N ALA A 118 -18.04 3.27 1.49
CA ALA A 118 -19.04 4.19 2.03
C ALA A 118 -19.38 5.24 0.96
N MET A 119 -20.67 5.48 0.78
CA MET A 119 -21.16 6.50 -0.15
C MET A 119 -20.99 7.88 0.49
N LEU A 120 -20.33 8.79 -0.22
CA LEU A 120 -20.31 10.20 0.16
C LEU A 120 -21.67 10.82 -0.16
N ASP A 121 -22.43 11.23 0.86
CA ASP A 121 -23.75 11.86 0.68
C ASP A 121 -23.61 13.29 0.18
N SER A 122 -22.70 14.05 0.80
CA SER A 122 -22.44 15.43 0.41
C SER A 122 -21.07 15.92 0.89
N ALA A 123 -20.57 16.95 0.23
CA ALA A 123 -19.39 17.68 0.65
C ALA A 123 -19.71 19.18 0.69
N GLY A 124 -19.13 19.91 1.63
CA GLY A 124 -19.28 21.34 1.77
C GLY A 124 -17.97 22.04 2.09
N LEU A 125 -17.91 23.30 1.73
CA LEU A 125 -16.77 24.18 2.04
C LEU A 125 -17.28 25.32 2.92
N LYS A 126 -16.50 25.65 3.96
CA LYS A 126 -16.73 26.82 4.78
C LYS A 126 -15.44 27.63 4.87
N PHE A 127 -15.55 28.93 4.62
CA PHE A 127 -14.44 29.86 4.74
C PHE A 127 -14.53 30.63 6.05
N TYR A 128 -13.42 30.79 6.75
CA TYR A 128 -13.28 31.55 7.97
C TYR A 128 -12.29 32.69 7.76
N GLU A 129 -12.75 33.92 7.75
CA GLU A 129 -11.95 35.13 7.54
C GLU A 129 -11.10 35.50 8.77
N GLU A 130 -11.49 35.02 9.98
CA GLU A 130 -10.85 35.35 11.24
C GLU A 130 -9.44 34.76 11.43
N PHE A 131 -9.00 33.86 10.54
CA PHE A 131 -7.70 33.19 10.63
C PHE A 131 -6.62 33.83 9.76
N GLY A 132 -6.48 35.16 9.75
CA GLY A 132 -5.47 35.92 9.04
C GLY A 132 -5.89 36.32 7.63
N GLU A 133 -4.97 36.97 6.90
CA GLU A 133 -5.25 37.55 5.55
C GLU A 133 -5.64 36.49 4.50
N GLU A 134 -5.12 35.25 4.62
CA GLU A 134 -5.43 34.17 3.70
C GLU A 134 -6.68 33.37 4.10
N GLY A 135 -7.18 33.56 5.33
CA GLY A 135 -8.32 32.83 5.88
C GLY A 135 -8.06 31.32 6.02
N LEU A 136 -9.07 30.59 6.47
CA LEU A 136 -9.04 29.14 6.58
C LEU A 136 -10.24 28.53 5.85
N TRP A 137 -10.00 27.54 5.01
CA TRP A 137 -11.04 26.72 4.40
C TRP A 137 -11.23 25.43 5.17
N GLU A 138 -12.44 25.18 5.65
CA GLU A 138 -12.87 23.91 6.22
C GLU A 138 -13.60 23.09 5.17
N VAL A 139 -13.14 21.85 4.94
CA VAL A 139 -13.81 20.88 4.08
C VAL A 139 -14.59 19.92 4.97
N LYS A 140 -15.90 19.82 4.76
CA LYS A 140 -16.79 18.91 5.46
C LYS A 140 -17.31 17.84 4.52
N CYS A 141 -17.24 16.59 4.95
CA CYS A 141 -17.81 15.45 4.24
C CYS A 141 -18.88 14.80 5.12
N TRP A 142 -20.03 14.53 4.53
CA TRP A 142 -21.10 13.77 5.18
C TRP A 142 -21.26 12.44 4.48
N PHE A 143 -21.26 11.38 5.23
CA PHE A 143 -21.46 10.02 4.75
C PHE A 143 -22.14 9.18 5.82
N TYR A 144 -22.83 8.14 5.38
CA TYR A 144 -23.40 7.15 6.29
C TYR A 144 -22.29 6.16 6.65
N ASP A 145 -21.95 6.11 7.94
CA ASP A 145 -21.02 5.15 8.48
C ASP A 145 -21.75 3.85 8.81
N SER A 146 -21.25 2.73 8.30
CA SER A 146 -21.82 1.42 8.60
C SER A 146 -21.37 0.94 9.99
N ILE A 147 -22.01 -0.12 10.51
CA ILE A 147 -21.64 -0.71 11.83
C ILE A 147 -20.27 -1.43 11.76
N SER A 148 -19.73 -1.66 10.54
CA SER A 148 -18.43 -2.27 10.33
C SER A 148 -17.29 -1.28 10.63
N THR A 149 -16.12 -1.80 11.04
CA THR A 149 -14.92 -0.97 11.19
C THR A 149 -14.39 -0.63 9.80
N ASP A 150 -14.55 0.63 9.41
CA ASP A 150 -14.11 1.15 8.12
C ASP A 150 -12.95 2.13 8.30
N PHE A 151 -12.08 2.21 7.29
CA PHE A 151 -10.97 3.15 7.26
C PHE A 151 -11.16 4.09 6.07
N TYR A 152 -11.11 5.40 6.32
CA TYR A 152 -11.27 6.42 5.29
C TYR A 152 -9.95 7.14 5.08
N ARG A 153 -9.62 7.37 3.82
CA ARG A 153 -8.51 8.24 3.43
C ARG A 153 -9.07 9.40 2.62
N PHE A 154 -8.74 10.62 3.05
CA PHE A 154 -9.11 11.84 2.35
C PHE A 154 -7.86 12.46 1.74
N ASP A 155 -7.84 12.60 0.42
CA ASP A 155 -6.81 13.33 -0.31
C ASP A 155 -7.42 14.64 -0.80
N LEU A 156 -6.88 15.77 -0.35
CA LEU A 156 -7.37 17.10 -0.70
C LEU A 156 -6.46 17.71 -1.76
N PHE A 157 -7.04 18.13 -2.88
CA PHE A 157 -6.34 18.77 -3.99
C PHE A 157 -6.80 20.21 -4.17
N ARG A 158 -5.86 21.13 -4.44
CA ARG A 158 -6.11 22.48 -4.88
C ARG A 158 -5.38 22.71 -6.20
N ASN A 159 -6.12 23.01 -7.29
CA ASN A 159 -5.56 23.17 -8.63
C ASN A 159 -4.63 22.01 -9.02
N ASP A 160 -5.10 20.76 -8.86
CA ASP A 160 -4.37 19.52 -9.13
C ASP A 160 -3.13 19.24 -8.27
N HIS A 161 -2.84 20.08 -7.28
CA HIS A 161 -1.78 19.87 -6.30
C HIS A 161 -2.35 19.28 -5.00
N LEU A 162 -1.78 18.16 -4.56
CA LEU A 162 -2.11 17.54 -3.26
C LEU A 162 -1.70 18.47 -2.13
N ILE A 163 -2.66 18.88 -1.29
CA ILE A 163 -2.44 19.79 -0.15
C ILE A 163 -2.63 19.13 1.21
N THR A 164 -2.90 17.83 1.25
CA THR A 164 -3.04 17.08 2.50
C THR A 164 -1.68 16.94 3.16
N HIS A 165 -1.39 17.78 4.13
CA HIS A 165 -0.23 17.63 4.99
C HIS A 165 -0.72 17.38 6.41
N LYS A 166 -0.49 16.16 6.90
CA LYS A 166 -0.65 15.74 8.29
C LYS A 166 -1.99 16.13 8.93
N LEU A 167 -2.84 15.14 9.08
CA LEU A 167 -3.81 15.16 10.15
C LEU A 167 -3.02 15.12 11.47
N SER A 168 -3.01 16.22 12.17
CA SER A 168 -2.47 16.34 13.53
C SER A 168 -3.55 15.97 14.53
#